data_7d361a48a729e0932126e65b4b0050c3
#
_entry.id   7d361a48a729e0932126e65b4b0050c3
#
_cell.length_a   1.000
_cell.length_b   1.000
_cell.length_c   1.000
_cell.angle_alpha   90.00
_cell.angle_beta   90.00
_cell.angle_gamma   90.00
#
_symmetry.space_group_name_H-M   'P 1'
#
loop_
_entity.id
_entity.type
_entity.pdbx_description
1 polymer ?
#
loop_
_entity_poly.entity_id
_entity_poly.type
_entity_poly.pdbx_seq_one_letter_code
_entity_poly.pdbx_strand_id
1 'polypeptide(L)'
;MEKKYVVGLGEALWDVLPEGKKLGGAPANFAFHAGQFGLNSIAVSALGEDKLADETVQQLEEKGLQYCMPRVPYPTGTVQVKLDDEGIPTYDIKENVAWDNIPFTDEVKAIAENTEAVCWGSLAQRNVVSRETIYKFLDTTPADCMKIFDINLRQDFYTKDVICESMKRCNVLKINDEELCSSAECSAIRAWISRTSAGSSLASTTSICSCSPAA
;
A
#
# COMPACT_ATOMS: atom_id res chain seq x y z
N MET A 1 -3.63 -11.64 -25.71
CA MET A 1 -2.74 -10.87 -24.83
C MET A 1 -3.11 -11.24 -23.42
N GLU A 2 -2.17 -11.69 -22.62
CA GLU A 2 -2.41 -11.90 -21.18
C GLU A 2 -2.80 -10.55 -20.56
N LYS A 3 -3.81 -10.58 -19.68
CA LYS A 3 -4.25 -9.37 -18.98
C LYS A 3 -3.16 -9.02 -17.95
N LYS A 4 -2.57 -7.83 -18.09
CA LYS A 4 -1.63 -7.30 -17.11
C LYS A 4 -2.35 -7.05 -15.77
N TYR A 5 -1.60 -7.04 -14.68
CA TYR A 5 -2.13 -6.85 -13.33
C TYR A 5 -2.19 -5.38 -12.91
N VAL A 6 -3.24 -5.05 -12.15
CA VAL A 6 -3.32 -3.85 -11.33
C VAL A 6 -3.13 -4.27 -9.87
N VAL A 7 -2.01 -3.89 -9.28
CA VAL A 7 -1.52 -4.46 -8.02
C VAL A 7 -1.70 -3.49 -6.86
N GLY A 8 -2.29 -3.97 -5.77
CA GLY A 8 -2.18 -3.33 -4.46
C GLY A 8 -1.12 -4.05 -3.62
N LEU A 9 0.01 -3.39 -3.32
CA LEU A 9 1.17 -3.98 -2.67
C LEU A 9 1.41 -3.38 -1.29
N GLY A 10 1.32 -4.18 -0.24
CA GLY A 10 1.60 -3.72 1.12
C GLY A 10 0.77 -4.41 2.19
N GLU A 11 0.27 -3.66 3.17
CA GLU A 11 -0.45 -4.20 4.30
C GLU A 11 -1.81 -4.79 3.92
N ALA A 12 -2.09 -5.98 4.48
CA ALA A 12 -3.41 -6.57 4.63
C ALA A 12 -3.61 -6.85 6.12
N LEU A 13 -4.67 -6.32 6.71
CA LEU A 13 -4.87 -6.32 8.16
C LEU A 13 -6.35 -6.35 8.54
N TRP A 14 -6.61 -6.62 9.80
CA TRP A 14 -7.93 -6.53 10.38
C TRP A 14 -8.04 -5.30 11.29
N ASP A 15 -8.99 -4.43 11.00
CA ASP A 15 -9.44 -3.40 11.92
C ASP A 15 -10.37 -4.06 12.95
N VAL A 16 -9.91 -4.13 14.20
CA VAL A 16 -10.65 -4.71 15.32
C VAL A 16 -11.35 -3.60 16.09
N LEU A 17 -12.63 -3.48 15.86
CA LEU A 17 -13.54 -2.49 16.43
C LEU A 17 -14.32 -3.12 17.60
N PRO A 18 -14.89 -2.34 18.53
CA PRO A 18 -15.74 -2.85 19.58
C PRO A 18 -16.94 -3.70 19.09
N GLU A 19 -17.50 -3.33 17.94
CA GLU A 19 -18.64 -3.99 17.32
C GLU A 19 -18.29 -5.17 16.40
N GLY A 20 -16.98 -5.44 16.18
CA GLY A 20 -16.52 -6.52 15.33
C GLY A 20 -15.24 -6.18 14.60
N LYS A 21 -14.87 -7.01 13.62
CA LYS A 21 -13.66 -6.82 12.84
C LYS A 21 -13.96 -6.67 11.35
N LYS A 22 -13.16 -5.87 10.66
CA LYS A 22 -13.26 -5.66 9.20
C LYS A 22 -11.89 -5.86 8.56
N LEU A 23 -11.88 -6.54 7.42
CA LEU A 23 -10.66 -6.65 6.60
C LEU A 23 -10.37 -5.29 5.96
N GLY A 24 -9.14 -4.82 6.16
CA GLY A 24 -8.62 -3.54 5.73
C GLY A 24 -7.21 -3.64 5.16
N GLY A 25 -6.58 -2.49 5.03
CA GLY A 25 -5.30 -2.29 4.37
C GLY A 25 -5.48 -1.46 3.09
N ALA A 26 -4.83 -0.31 3.01
CA ALA A 26 -5.02 0.60 1.88
C ALA A 26 -4.68 -0.05 0.53
N PRO A 27 -3.57 -0.82 0.38
CA PRO A 27 -3.27 -1.52 -0.87
C PRO A 27 -4.31 -2.59 -1.23
N ALA A 28 -4.79 -3.37 -0.26
CA ALA A 28 -5.82 -4.38 -0.50
C ALA A 28 -7.15 -3.74 -0.95
N ASN A 29 -7.53 -2.62 -0.33
CA ASN A 29 -8.70 -1.85 -0.73
C ASN A 29 -8.55 -1.25 -2.14
N PHE A 30 -7.36 -0.75 -2.50
CA PHE A 30 -7.07 -0.29 -3.86
C PHE A 30 -7.31 -1.41 -4.89
N ALA A 31 -6.73 -2.60 -4.66
CA ALA A 31 -6.92 -3.73 -5.56
C ALA A 31 -8.40 -4.15 -5.65
N PHE A 32 -9.12 -4.19 -4.52
CA PHE A 32 -10.54 -4.50 -4.51
C PHE A 32 -11.36 -3.52 -5.37
N HIS A 33 -11.17 -2.22 -5.18
CA HIS A 33 -11.92 -1.22 -5.96
C HIS A 33 -11.53 -1.22 -7.44
N ALA A 34 -10.25 -1.43 -7.77
CA ALA A 34 -9.82 -1.61 -9.16
C ALA A 34 -10.54 -2.79 -9.83
N GLY A 35 -10.71 -3.91 -9.11
CA GLY A 35 -11.47 -5.06 -9.58
C GLY A 35 -12.94 -4.75 -9.82
N GLN A 36 -13.59 -3.90 -9.00
CA GLN A 36 -14.96 -3.48 -9.20
C GLN A 36 -15.16 -2.68 -10.52
N PHE A 37 -14.10 -2.04 -11.01
CA PHE A 37 -14.10 -1.39 -12.34
C PHE A 37 -13.74 -2.36 -13.48
N GLY A 38 -13.63 -3.66 -13.22
CA GLY A 38 -13.37 -4.68 -14.23
C GLY A 38 -11.90 -4.82 -14.61
N LEU A 39 -10.97 -4.23 -13.84
CA LEU A 39 -9.53 -4.41 -14.03
C LEU A 39 -9.08 -5.76 -13.47
N ASN A 40 -8.00 -6.33 -14.03
CA ASN A 40 -7.39 -7.55 -13.53
C ASN A 40 -6.54 -7.24 -12.30
N SER A 41 -7.20 -7.08 -11.15
CA SER A 41 -6.56 -6.62 -9.94
C SER A 41 -6.15 -7.76 -9.01
N ILE A 42 -5.05 -7.55 -8.28
CA ILE A 42 -4.52 -8.49 -7.30
C ILE A 42 -3.94 -7.77 -6.09
N ALA A 43 -4.19 -8.28 -4.89
CA ALA A 43 -3.56 -7.81 -3.66
C ALA A 43 -2.33 -8.65 -3.35
N VAL A 44 -1.18 -7.99 -3.13
CA VAL A 44 0.09 -8.63 -2.75
C VAL A 44 0.48 -8.20 -1.35
N SER A 45 0.58 -9.19 -0.44
CA SER A 45 0.90 -9.00 0.97
C SER A 45 1.53 -10.26 1.55
N ALA A 46 1.44 -10.46 2.87
CA ALA A 46 1.70 -11.73 3.54
C ALA A 46 0.68 -11.95 4.66
N LEU A 47 0.41 -13.21 4.98
CA LEU A 47 -0.49 -13.64 6.04
C LEU A 47 0.22 -14.54 7.04
N GLY A 48 -0.28 -14.59 8.27
CA GLY A 48 0.21 -15.51 9.28
C GLY A 48 -0.24 -16.95 9.07
N GLU A 49 0.24 -17.84 9.94
CA GLU A 49 -0.21 -19.22 10.03
C GLU A 49 -1.30 -19.37 11.12
N ASP A 50 -2.31 -18.50 11.05
CA ASP A 50 -3.34 -18.37 12.08
C ASP A 50 -4.76 -18.32 11.47
N LYS A 51 -5.78 -18.39 12.36
CA LYS A 51 -7.19 -18.34 11.93
C LYS A 51 -7.58 -17.05 11.23
N LEU A 52 -6.98 -15.92 11.60
CA LEU A 52 -7.27 -14.63 10.93
C LEU A 52 -6.81 -14.65 9.49
N ALA A 53 -5.72 -15.36 9.21
CA ALA A 53 -5.26 -15.56 7.84
C ALA A 53 -6.24 -16.41 7.01
N ASP A 54 -6.83 -17.45 7.60
CA ASP A 54 -7.84 -18.27 6.92
C ASP A 54 -9.11 -17.46 6.65
N GLU A 55 -9.55 -16.68 7.63
CA GLU A 55 -10.67 -15.75 7.48
C GLU A 55 -10.39 -14.66 6.43
N THR A 56 -9.12 -14.19 6.34
CA THR A 56 -8.71 -13.23 5.30
C THR A 56 -8.89 -13.85 3.91
N VAL A 57 -8.37 -15.05 3.70
CA VAL A 57 -8.50 -15.79 2.43
C VAL A 57 -9.97 -15.96 2.08
N GLN A 58 -10.79 -16.45 3.01
CA GLN A 58 -12.22 -16.61 2.78
C GLN A 58 -12.89 -15.30 2.35
N GLN A 59 -12.61 -14.19 3.02
CA GLN A 59 -13.22 -12.90 2.65
C GLN A 59 -12.75 -12.38 1.29
N LEU A 60 -11.48 -12.60 0.93
CA LEU A 60 -10.97 -12.21 -0.38
C LEU A 60 -11.65 -13.01 -1.50
N GLU A 61 -11.83 -14.33 -1.28
CA GLU A 61 -12.53 -15.22 -2.20
C GLU A 61 -14.01 -14.85 -2.35
N GLU A 62 -14.71 -14.59 -1.23
CA GLU A 62 -16.12 -14.13 -1.25
C GLU A 62 -16.29 -12.80 -2.01
N LYS A 63 -15.30 -11.93 -1.96
CA LYS A 63 -15.28 -10.66 -2.69
C LYS A 63 -14.79 -10.78 -4.13
N GLY A 64 -14.31 -11.97 -4.55
CA GLY A 64 -13.73 -12.21 -5.87
C GLY A 64 -12.42 -11.46 -6.13
N LEU A 65 -11.68 -11.07 -5.07
CA LEU A 65 -10.40 -10.40 -5.19
C LEU A 65 -9.27 -11.42 -5.30
N GLN A 66 -8.48 -11.35 -6.36
CA GLN A 66 -7.26 -12.13 -6.49
C GLN A 66 -6.22 -11.67 -5.46
N TYR A 67 -5.45 -12.61 -4.96
CA TYR A 67 -4.41 -12.33 -3.96
C TYR A 67 -3.17 -13.20 -4.17
N CYS A 68 -2.01 -12.65 -3.80
CA CYS A 68 -0.77 -13.39 -3.62
C CYS A 68 -0.24 -13.00 -2.22
N MET A 69 -0.52 -13.85 -1.24
CA MET A 69 -0.23 -13.61 0.17
C MET A 69 0.40 -14.84 0.81
N PRO A 70 1.72 -15.07 0.59
CA PRO A 70 2.44 -16.18 1.20
C PRO A 70 2.25 -16.21 2.71
N ARG A 71 2.18 -17.43 3.29
CA ARG A 71 2.16 -17.62 4.74
C ARG A 71 3.57 -17.45 5.30
N VAL A 72 3.66 -16.72 6.40
CA VAL A 72 4.93 -16.44 7.10
C VAL A 72 4.77 -16.72 8.61
N PRO A 73 5.85 -17.01 9.34
CA PRO A 73 5.79 -17.36 10.77
C PRO A 73 5.63 -16.12 11.67
N TYR A 74 4.71 -15.24 11.29
CA TYR A 74 4.32 -14.04 12.01
C TYR A 74 2.80 -13.96 12.08
N PRO A 75 2.21 -13.34 13.11
CA PRO A 75 0.75 -13.23 13.22
C PRO A 75 0.18 -12.37 12.07
N THR A 76 -1.03 -12.68 11.63
CA THR A 76 -1.79 -11.83 10.71
C THR A 76 -1.97 -10.43 11.32
N GLY A 77 -1.78 -9.40 10.50
CA GLY A 77 -1.81 -8.01 10.96
C GLY A 77 -3.15 -7.58 11.52
N THR A 78 -3.13 -6.87 12.63
CA THR A 78 -4.32 -6.28 13.25
C THR A 78 -4.07 -4.84 13.67
N VAL A 79 -5.11 -4.03 13.62
CA VAL A 79 -5.19 -2.70 14.21
C VAL A 79 -6.29 -2.72 15.26
N GLN A 80 -5.93 -2.46 16.51
CA GLN A 80 -6.92 -2.32 17.58
C GLN A 80 -7.43 -0.89 17.60
N VAL A 81 -8.72 -0.73 17.41
CA VAL A 81 -9.39 0.57 17.50
C VAL A 81 -10.04 0.69 18.88
N LYS A 82 -9.56 1.62 19.68
CA LYS A 82 -10.12 1.94 20.99
C LYS A 82 -10.76 3.31 20.90
N LEU A 83 -11.97 3.43 21.41
CA LEU A 83 -12.62 4.72 21.59
C LEU A 83 -12.30 5.22 23.01
N ASP A 84 -11.96 6.50 23.14
CA ASP A 84 -11.87 7.13 24.44
C ASP A 84 -13.28 7.49 24.97
N ASP A 85 -13.34 8.12 26.15
CA ASP A 85 -14.60 8.52 26.79
C ASP A 85 -15.39 9.57 25.97
N GLU A 86 -14.74 10.26 25.04
CA GLU A 86 -15.32 11.24 24.11
C GLU A 86 -15.69 10.61 22.76
N GLY A 87 -15.42 9.31 22.58
CA GLY A 87 -15.67 8.57 21.32
C GLY A 87 -14.61 8.80 20.25
N ILE A 88 -13.45 9.40 20.58
CA ILE A 88 -12.35 9.63 19.65
C ILE A 88 -11.57 8.33 19.45
N PRO A 89 -11.36 7.85 18.21
CA PRO A 89 -10.67 6.60 17.97
C PRO A 89 -9.16 6.73 18.15
N THR A 90 -8.58 5.81 18.91
CA THR A 90 -7.14 5.58 18.98
C THR A 90 -6.80 4.26 18.28
N TYR A 91 -5.78 4.28 17.44
CA TYR A 91 -5.37 3.13 16.63
C TYR A 91 -4.07 2.54 17.19
N ASP A 92 -4.09 1.26 17.54
CA ASP A 92 -2.90 0.51 17.94
C ASP A 92 -2.55 -0.48 16.81
N ILE A 93 -1.63 -0.07 15.94
CA ILE A 93 -1.17 -0.86 14.79
C ILE A 93 -0.08 -1.80 15.28
N LYS A 94 -0.40 -3.10 15.34
CA LYS A 94 0.54 -4.11 15.83
C LYS A 94 1.77 -4.22 14.94
N GLU A 95 2.92 -4.35 15.57
CA GLU A 95 4.22 -4.55 14.91
C GLU A 95 4.61 -6.04 14.89
N ASN A 96 5.63 -6.38 14.08
CA ASN A 96 6.11 -7.73 13.88
C ASN A 96 5.03 -8.71 13.42
N VAL A 97 4.21 -8.26 12.48
CA VAL A 97 3.12 -9.01 11.87
C VAL A 97 3.49 -9.49 10.46
N ALA A 98 2.63 -10.31 9.88
CA ALA A 98 2.90 -10.95 8.59
C ALA A 98 3.25 -9.96 7.47
N TRP A 99 2.48 -8.88 7.31
CA TRP A 99 2.75 -7.88 6.27
C TRP A 99 4.01 -7.01 6.52
N ASP A 100 4.64 -7.09 7.68
CA ASP A 100 5.99 -6.56 7.91
C ASP A 100 7.08 -7.45 7.25
N ASN A 101 6.72 -8.66 6.83
CA ASN A 101 7.62 -9.70 6.37
C ASN A 101 7.18 -10.30 5.02
N ILE A 102 6.75 -9.46 4.07
CA ILE A 102 6.35 -9.89 2.72
C ILE A 102 7.58 -10.44 1.99
N PRO A 103 7.61 -11.72 1.60
CA PRO A 103 8.75 -12.30 0.89
C PRO A 103 8.69 -11.96 -0.61
N PHE A 104 9.86 -11.78 -1.23
CA PHE A 104 9.95 -11.65 -2.69
C PHE A 104 10.11 -13.05 -3.31
N THR A 105 8.98 -13.74 -3.51
CA THR A 105 8.92 -15.08 -4.11
C THR A 105 8.95 -15.03 -5.63
N ASP A 106 9.16 -16.18 -6.28
CA ASP A 106 9.08 -16.29 -7.75
C ASP A 106 7.69 -15.91 -8.28
N GLU A 107 6.63 -16.21 -7.52
CA GLU A 107 5.26 -15.80 -7.85
C GLU A 107 5.09 -14.27 -7.77
N VAL A 108 5.56 -13.64 -6.69
CA VAL A 108 5.55 -12.17 -6.54
C VAL A 108 6.36 -11.50 -7.66
N LYS A 109 7.49 -12.09 -8.05
CA LYS A 109 8.29 -11.63 -9.18
C LYS A 109 7.54 -11.73 -10.50
N ALA A 110 6.90 -12.87 -10.78
CA ALA A 110 6.11 -13.06 -12.00
C ALA A 110 4.94 -12.07 -12.11
N ILE A 111 4.30 -11.74 -10.97
CA ILE A 111 3.27 -10.69 -10.91
C ILE A 111 3.90 -9.35 -11.26
N ALA A 112 5.05 -8.99 -10.66
CA ALA A 112 5.74 -7.72 -10.94
C ALA A 112 6.07 -7.54 -12.42
N GLU A 113 6.60 -8.57 -13.08
CA GLU A 113 6.94 -8.57 -14.51
C GLU A 113 5.71 -8.33 -15.42
N ASN A 114 4.51 -8.66 -14.94
CA ASN A 114 3.24 -8.53 -15.67
C ASN A 114 2.33 -7.41 -15.11
N THR A 115 2.88 -6.45 -14.38
CA THR A 115 2.13 -5.36 -13.76
C THR A 115 2.05 -4.14 -14.69
N GLU A 116 0.83 -3.63 -14.92
CA GLU A 116 0.60 -2.36 -15.62
C GLU A 116 0.38 -1.17 -14.68
N ALA A 117 -0.12 -1.44 -13.45
CA ALA A 117 -0.25 -0.43 -12.41
C ALA A 117 -0.01 -1.05 -11.03
N VAL A 118 0.71 -0.33 -10.16
CA VAL A 118 0.92 -0.73 -8.76
C VAL A 118 0.71 0.44 -7.83
N CYS A 119 -0.03 0.20 -6.75
CA CYS A 119 -0.21 1.15 -5.65
C CYS A 119 0.40 0.57 -4.37
N TRP A 120 1.22 1.38 -3.68
CA TRP A 120 1.82 1.04 -2.39
C TRP A 120 1.84 2.25 -1.46
N GLY A 121 1.95 2.00 -0.15
CA GLY A 121 2.00 3.04 0.88
C GLY A 121 3.31 3.09 1.64
N SER A 122 3.39 4.01 2.62
CA SER A 122 4.54 4.12 3.52
C SER A 122 4.52 3.05 4.62
N LEU A 123 3.34 2.66 5.11
CA LEU A 123 3.19 1.84 6.32
C LEU A 123 3.88 0.47 6.21
N ALA A 124 3.68 -0.25 5.11
CA ALA A 124 4.29 -1.57 4.92
C ALA A 124 5.83 -1.51 4.75
N GLN A 125 6.39 -0.32 4.61
CA GLN A 125 7.83 -0.11 4.49
C GLN A 125 8.53 0.14 5.84
N ARG A 126 7.78 0.14 6.96
CA ARG A 126 8.35 0.32 8.30
C ARG A 126 9.36 -0.78 8.65
N ASN A 127 9.11 -2.02 8.23
CA ASN A 127 10.06 -3.12 8.36
C ASN A 127 10.91 -3.27 7.09
N VAL A 128 12.20 -3.57 7.29
CA VAL A 128 13.18 -3.69 6.20
C VAL A 128 12.84 -4.81 5.22
N VAL A 129 12.28 -5.93 5.69
CA VAL A 129 11.97 -7.10 4.84
C VAL A 129 10.93 -6.73 3.78
N SER A 130 9.78 -6.20 4.20
CA SER A 130 8.74 -5.77 3.26
C SER A 130 9.18 -4.58 2.41
N ARG A 131 9.94 -3.64 2.97
CA ARG A 131 10.49 -2.51 2.23
C ARG A 131 11.38 -2.96 1.07
N GLU A 132 12.29 -3.90 1.31
CA GLU A 132 13.14 -4.46 0.26
C GLU A 132 12.34 -5.21 -0.80
N THR A 133 11.31 -5.97 -0.39
CA THR A 133 10.40 -6.64 -1.32
C THR A 133 9.64 -5.64 -2.18
N ILE A 134 9.11 -4.56 -1.58
CA ILE A 134 8.43 -3.48 -2.32
C ILE A 134 9.39 -2.86 -3.34
N TYR A 135 10.62 -2.53 -2.97
CA TYR A 135 11.59 -1.95 -3.90
C TYR A 135 11.94 -2.90 -5.04
N LYS A 136 12.23 -4.17 -4.73
CA LYS A 136 12.49 -5.20 -5.76
C LYS A 136 11.31 -5.37 -6.71
N PHE A 137 10.07 -5.35 -6.17
CA PHE A 137 8.86 -5.40 -6.99
C PHE A 137 8.79 -4.22 -7.96
N LEU A 138 8.92 -2.99 -7.46
CA LEU A 138 8.87 -1.77 -8.26
C LEU A 138 9.98 -1.70 -9.32
N ASP A 139 11.18 -2.17 -8.99
CA ASP A 139 12.31 -2.21 -9.90
C ASP A 139 12.18 -3.32 -10.96
N THR A 140 11.31 -4.33 -10.72
CA THR A 140 11.03 -5.43 -11.64
C THR A 140 9.88 -5.12 -12.61
N THR A 141 8.99 -4.17 -12.29
CA THR A 141 7.86 -3.82 -13.15
C THR A 141 8.31 -3.24 -14.50
N PRO A 142 7.51 -3.41 -15.58
CA PRO A 142 7.77 -2.80 -16.88
C PRO A 142 7.97 -1.28 -16.79
N ALA A 143 8.73 -0.72 -17.74
CA ALA A 143 9.05 0.71 -17.76
C ALA A 143 7.82 1.61 -17.93
N ASP A 144 6.77 1.09 -18.57
CA ASP A 144 5.48 1.77 -18.81
C ASP A 144 4.48 1.58 -17.66
N CYS A 145 4.87 0.89 -16.59
CA CYS A 145 4.02 0.66 -15.41
C CYS A 145 3.64 1.97 -14.71
N MET A 146 2.36 2.13 -14.40
CA MET A 146 1.87 3.21 -13.54
C MET A 146 2.21 2.89 -12.07
N LYS A 147 3.10 3.67 -11.47
CA LYS A 147 3.61 3.49 -10.11
C LYS A 147 3.04 4.56 -9.18
N ILE A 148 2.01 4.18 -8.41
CA ILE A 148 1.23 5.07 -7.56
C ILE A 148 1.72 4.94 -6.11
N PHE A 149 2.37 5.99 -5.60
CA PHE A 149 2.73 6.08 -4.19
C PHE A 149 1.65 6.84 -3.42
N ASP A 150 0.90 6.13 -2.58
CA ASP A 150 -0.01 6.71 -1.59
C ASP A 150 0.79 6.94 -0.30
N ILE A 151 1.13 8.19 0.02
CA ILE A 151 1.94 8.48 1.21
C ILE A 151 1.32 7.87 2.45
N ASN A 152 0.03 8.11 2.70
CA ASN A 152 -0.80 7.47 3.72
C ASN A 152 -0.10 7.32 5.07
N LEU A 153 0.36 8.45 5.64
CA LEU A 153 1.13 8.47 6.90
C LEU A 153 0.31 7.88 8.05
N ARG A 154 0.93 7.02 8.83
CA ARG A 154 0.32 6.41 10.02
C ARG A 154 1.29 6.51 11.20
N GLN A 155 0.89 7.24 12.24
CA GLN A 155 1.70 7.42 13.44
C GLN A 155 3.14 7.82 13.08
N ASP A 156 4.14 7.18 13.70
CA ASP A 156 5.57 7.40 13.44
C ASP A 156 6.20 6.28 12.58
N PHE A 157 5.36 5.47 11.87
CA PHE A 157 5.80 4.33 11.07
C PHE A 157 6.34 4.71 9.69
N TYR A 158 6.93 5.88 9.57
CA TYR A 158 7.57 6.34 8.34
C TYR A 158 8.88 7.07 8.65
N THR A 159 9.74 7.13 7.66
CA THR A 159 10.97 7.92 7.74
C THR A 159 11.12 8.76 6.48
N LYS A 160 11.90 9.82 6.59
CA LYS A 160 12.24 10.65 5.42
C LYS A 160 12.84 9.83 4.28
N ASP A 161 13.67 8.84 4.60
CA ASP A 161 14.31 7.97 3.60
C ASP A 161 13.29 7.10 2.88
N VAL A 162 12.32 6.51 3.59
CA VAL A 162 11.21 5.74 3.00
C VAL A 162 10.41 6.59 2.02
N ILE A 163 10.06 7.81 2.41
CA ILE A 163 9.33 8.74 1.54
C ILE A 163 10.19 9.11 0.32
N CYS A 164 11.45 9.50 0.51
CA CYS A 164 12.34 9.88 -0.57
C CYS A 164 12.56 8.75 -1.57
N GLU A 165 12.80 7.53 -1.10
CA GLU A 165 13.03 6.37 -1.97
C GLU A 165 11.77 5.94 -2.72
N SER A 166 10.59 6.04 -2.09
CA SER A 166 9.31 5.81 -2.77
C SER A 166 9.04 6.87 -3.84
N MET A 167 9.33 8.14 -3.56
CA MET A 167 9.15 9.22 -4.51
C MET A 167 10.09 9.15 -5.73
N LYS A 168 11.26 8.54 -5.59
CA LYS A 168 12.15 8.28 -6.73
C LYS A 168 11.59 7.21 -7.67
N ARG A 169 10.78 6.30 -7.15
CA ARG A 169 10.22 5.15 -7.87
C ARG A 169 8.83 5.40 -8.43
N CYS A 170 8.07 6.36 -7.88
CA CYS A 170 6.71 6.64 -8.34
C CYS A 170 6.69 7.58 -9.54
N ASN A 171 5.63 7.45 -10.36
CA ASN A 171 5.24 8.41 -11.38
C ASN A 171 3.87 9.05 -11.10
N VAL A 172 3.16 8.55 -10.09
CA VAL A 172 1.94 9.17 -9.54
C VAL A 172 2.10 9.25 -8.02
N LEU A 173 1.82 10.42 -7.44
CA LEU A 173 1.80 10.66 -6.00
C LEU A 173 0.37 10.96 -5.55
N LYS A 174 -0.13 10.18 -4.59
CA LYS A 174 -1.35 10.50 -3.85
C LYS A 174 -0.96 11.02 -2.47
N ILE A 175 -1.45 12.20 -2.14
CA ILE A 175 -1.21 12.89 -0.88
C ILE A 175 -2.45 13.69 -0.51
N ASN A 176 -2.84 13.72 0.75
CA ASN A 176 -3.89 14.58 1.26
C ASN A 176 -3.35 15.91 1.79
N ASP A 177 -4.24 16.86 2.12
CA ASP A 177 -3.87 18.22 2.53
C ASP A 177 -3.10 18.22 3.87
N GLU A 178 -3.48 17.36 4.81
CA GLU A 178 -2.81 17.25 6.12
C GLU A 178 -1.40 16.64 5.96
N GLU A 179 -1.28 15.61 5.14
CA GLU A 179 0.01 15.00 4.81
C GLU A 179 0.91 15.97 4.07
N LEU A 180 0.35 16.80 3.19
CA LEU A 180 1.10 17.82 2.46
C LEU A 180 1.66 18.87 3.44
N CYS A 181 0.86 19.33 4.40
CA CYS A 181 1.30 20.26 5.43
C CYS A 181 2.37 19.66 6.34
N SER A 182 2.15 18.42 6.81
CA SER A 182 3.10 17.68 7.67
C SER A 182 4.40 17.37 6.95
N SER A 183 4.34 17.15 5.64
CA SER A 183 5.48 16.82 4.78
C SER A 183 6.14 18.06 4.16
N ALA A 184 5.59 19.26 4.35
CA ALA A 184 6.10 20.50 3.73
C ALA A 184 7.56 20.81 4.09
N GLU A 185 8.07 20.27 5.20
CA GLU A 185 9.49 20.30 5.56
C GLU A 185 10.33 19.25 4.83
N CYS A 186 9.70 18.27 4.16
CA CYS A 186 10.40 17.28 3.38
C CYS A 186 10.85 17.89 2.04
N SER A 187 12.15 18.17 1.94
CA SER A 187 12.77 18.71 0.73
C SER A 187 12.53 17.88 -0.53
N ALA A 188 12.28 16.56 -0.37
CA ALA A 188 11.98 15.66 -1.47
C ALA A 188 10.61 15.93 -2.08
N ILE A 189 9.58 16.21 -1.27
CA ILE A 189 8.24 16.55 -1.75
C ILE A 189 8.27 17.89 -2.48
N ARG A 190 8.94 18.90 -1.91
CA ARG A 190 9.11 20.20 -2.58
C ARG A 190 9.86 20.07 -3.90
N ALA A 191 10.94 19.28 -3.94
CA ALA A 191 11.72 19.04 -5.17
C ALA A 191 10.92 18.25 -6.21
N TRP A 192 10.04 17.36 -5.78
CA TRP A 192 9.17 16.61 -6.67
C TRP A 192 8.08 17.53 -7.27
N ILE A 193 7.39 18.32 -6.43
CA ILE A 193 6.40 19.31 -6.88
C ILE A 193 7.03 20.32 -7.85
N SER A 194 8.25 20.82 -7.57
CA SER A 194 8.92 21.78 -8.45
C SER A 194 9.32 21.20 -9.79
N ARG A 195 9.69 19.91 -9.85
CA ARG A 195 9.98 19.22 -11.12
C ARG A 195 8.74 19.04 -11.99
N THR A 196 7.59 18.74 -11.38
CA THR A 196 6.32 18.59 -12.09
C THR A 196 5.72 19.91 -12.56
N SER A 197 5.96 20.99 -11.81
CA SER A 197 5.51 22.36 -12.15
C SER A 197 6.37 23.03 -13.23
N ALA A 198 7.62 22.60 -13.41
CA ALA A 198 8.59 23.24 -14.31
C ALA A 198 8.49 22.80 -15.78
N GLY A 199 7.48 22.01 -16.17
CA GLY A 199 7.18 21.74 -17.59
C GLY A 199 8.31 21.09 -18.37
N SER A 200 9.18 20.29 -17.74
CA SER A 200 10.18 19.52 -18.46
C SER A 200 9.53 18.41 -19.26
N SER A 201 9.71 18.42 -20.57
CA SER A 201 9.18 17.49 -21.57
C SER A 201 9.87 16.12 -21.49
N LEU A 202 9.70 15.45 -20.37
CA LEU A 202 9.87 14.02 -20.25
C LEU A 202 8.47 13.43 -20.15
N ALA A 203 8.16 12.49 -21.03
CA ALA A 203 6.87 11.82 -21.15
C ALA A 203 6.56 10.93 -19.92
N SER A 204 6.48 11.53 -18.74
CA SER A 204 5.91 10.93 -17.54
C SER A 204 4.82 11.86 -17.04
N THR A 205 3.59 11.46 -17.26
CA THR A 205 2.41 12.15 -16.72
C THR A 205 2.42 11.98 -15.21
N THR A 206 3.01 12.93 -14.52
CA THR A 206 3.04 12.92 -13.05
C THR A 206 1.83 13.69 -12.57
N SER A 207 0.88 12.97 -11.98
CA SER A 207 -0.36 13.55 -11.44
C SER A 207 -0.29 13.64 -9.92
N ILE A 208 -0.63 14.81 -9.38
CA ILE A 208 -0.93 14.99 -7.95
C ILE A 208 -2.45 14.83 -7.83
N CYS A 209 -2.89 13.82 -7.12
CA CYS A 209 -4.29 13.68 -6.76
C CYS A 209 -4.42 14.03 -5.27
N SER A 210 -4.99 15.19 -4.95
CA SER A 210 -5.42 15.52 -3.59
C SER A 210 -6.85 15.03 -3.41
N CYS A 211 -7.08 14.18 -2.43
CA CYS A 211 -8.43 13.82 -1.99
C CYS A 211 -8.65 14.50 -0.64
N SER A 212 -9.48 15.54 -0.60
CA SER A 212 -10.04 16.01 0.67
C SER A 212 -10.97 14.93 1.21
N PRO A 213 -10.94 14.61 2.51
CA PRO A 213 -11.93 13.74 3.11
C PRO A 213 -13.31 14.34 2.89
N ALA A 214 -14.25 13.56 2.40
CA ALA A 214 -15.65 13.96 2.36
C ALA A 214 -16.14 14.17 3.80
N ALA A 215 -16.68 15.34 4.08
CA ALA A 215 -17.28 15.73 5.35
C ALA A 215 -18.51 14.86 5.68
#